data_54e87ea0bd58638d4d8d2afa4ebef6aa
#
_entry.id   54e87ea0bd58638d4d8d2afa4ebef6aa
#
_cell.length_a   1.000
_cell.length_b   1.000
_cell.length_c   1.000
_cell.angle_alpha   90.00
_cell.angle_beta   90.00
_cell.angle_gamma   90.00
#
_symmetry.space_group_name_H-M   'P 1'
#
loop_
_entity.id
_entity.type
_entity.pdbx_description
1 polymer ?
#
loop_
_entity_poly.entity_id
_entity_poly.type
_entity_poly.pdbx_seq_one_letter_code
_entity_poly.pdbx_strand_id
1 'polypeptide(L)'
;MSESIHVLIVRAAGLSWALPMGSVEQTLAFGDRQVHDVAGAPVVVFRDDALEVVRIGARLGFADDGPLVAGVVVWAGARRRVFAVDELVGQMVLERQDVPAAARGEHTSGVVILGSGEIVPVLEPGVIAGAWSPAGDGAFGFSELQRSALLEIANIGSGNAATALSQLLGKPVEITYAEALLATLAEAADKIGAAASPSAVVDTPVADDGGKVLLLFPDGAGEQLCELFGTRLDDEMGRSALREVGNILASSYLNAVVEMTGMELEPQPPTIEVDLLGSLVSRSLAGIRADDPTVLMRSVMSVEASDSSFAFLFVPQFGAVTSLLDHLGVGSPQSA
;
A
#
# COMPACT_ATOMS: atom_id res chain seq x y z
N MET A 1 1.02 18.15 -15.90
CA MET A 1 2.50 18.15 -15.79
C MET A 1 2.98 16.84 -16.40
N SER A 2 3.91 16.87 -17.34
CA SER A 2 4.48 15.63 -17.90
C SER A 2 5.51 15.08 -16.93
N GLU A 3 5.40 13.82 -16.60
CA GLU A 3 6.33 13.09 -15.74
C GLU A 3 7.08 12.07 -16.58
N SER A 4 8.41 12.03 -16.46
CA SER A 4 9.23 11.05 -17.16
C SER A 4 9.10 9.69 -16.47
N ILE A 5 8.65 8.68 -17.19
CA ILE A 5 8.51 7.31 -16.67
C ILE A 5 9.32 6.31 -17.48
N HIS A 6 9.83 5.29 -16.79
CA HIS A 6 10.50 4.15 -17.42
C HIS A 6 9.49 3.02 -17.62
N VAL A 7 9.29 2.61 -18.87
CA VAL A 7 8.28 1.62 -19.26
C VAL A 7 8.85 0.50 -20.12
N LEU A 8 8.25 -0.68 -20.01
CA LEU A 8 8.39 -1.77 -20.97
C LEU A 8 7.21 -1.70 -21.94
N ILE A 9 7.47 -1.54 -23.22
CA ILE A 9 6.45 -1.62 -24.25
C ILE A 9 6.26 -3.07 -24.66
N VAL A 10 5.01 -3.52 -24.65
CA VAL A 10 4.59 -4.86 -25.03
C VAL A 10 3.46 -4.81 -26.05
N ARG A 11 3.26 -5.87 -26.82
CA ARG A 11 2.06 -6.07 -27.63
C ARG A 11 1.21 -7.19 -27.05
N ALA A 12 -0.09 -6.95 -26.99
CA ALA A 12 -1.07 -7.94 -26.63
C ALA A 12 -2.40 -7.64 -27.35
N ALA A 13 -3.05 -8.65 -27.88
CA ALA A 13 -4.27 -8.52 -28.70
C ALA A 13 -4.12 -7.53 -29.89
N GLY A 14 -2.93 -7.49 -30.49
CA GLY A 14 -2.63 -6.61 -31.63
C GLY A 14 -2.42 -5.13 -31.30
N LEU A 15 -2.44 -4.75 -30.02
CA LEU A 15 -2.28 -3.37 -29.54
C LEU A 15 -0.98 -3.23 -28.71
N SER A 16 -0.43 -2.01 -28.68
CA SER A 16 0.72 -1.68 -27.84
C SER A 16 0.28 -1.20 -26.47
N TRP A 17 0.99 -1.64 -25.43
CA TRP A 17 0.75 -1.31 -24.03
C TRP A 17 2.06 -0.98 -23.35
N ALA A 18 2.04 -0.05 -22.41
CA ALA A 18 3.20 0.33 -21.61
C ALA A 18 3.04 -0.18 -20.17
N LEU A 19 3.99 -0.98 -19.71
CA LEU A 19 4.06 -1.45 -18.32
C LEU A 19 5.12 -0.64 -17.57
N PRO A 20 4.79 -0.01 -16.43
CA PRO A 20 5.78 0.67 -15.61
C PRO A 20 6.89 -0.29 -15.17
N MET A 21 8.16 0.07 -15.41
CA MET A 21 9.30 -0.78 -15.06
C MET A 21 9.40 -1.07 -13.56
N GLY A 22 8.90 -0.17 -12.72
CA GLY A 22 8.83 -0.40 -11.27
C GLY A 22 7.96 -1.60 -10.86
N SER A 23 7.04 -2.03 -11.74
CA SER A 23 6.22 -3.23 -11.52
C SER A 23 6.77 -4.49 -12.20
N VAL A 24 7.75 -4.37 -13.09
CA VAL A 24 8.31 -5.48 -13.86
C VAL A 24 9.45 -6.13 -13.11
N GLU A 25 9.32 -7.41 -12.78
CA GLU A 25 10.40 -8.20 -12.19
C GLU A 25 11.30 -8.81 -13.27
N GLN A 26 10.70 -9.49 -14.22
CA GLN A 26 11.43 -10.20 -15.27
C GLN A 26 10.54 -10.52 -16.46
N THR A 27 11.13 -10.68 -17.64
CA THR A 27 10.47 -11.25 -18.81
C THR A 27 10.76 -12.74 -18.92
N LEU A 28 9.83 -13.51 -19.49
CA LEU A 28 10.01 -14.94 -19.76
C LEU A 28 9.45 -15.29 -21.15
N ALA A 29 9.99 -16.35 -21.74
CA ALA A 29 9.36 -17.02 -22.90
C ALA A 29 8.59 -18.24 -22.39
N PHE A 30 7.39 -18.43 -22.87
CA PHE A 30 6.65 -19.64 -22.51
C PHE A 30 7.30 -20.88 -23.13
N GLY A 31 7.61 -20.89 -24.42
CA GLY A 31 8.33 -21.97 -25.08
C GLY A 31 7.89 -23.35 -24.63
N ASP A 32 8.84 -24.13 -24.06
CA ASP A 32 8.58 -25.46 -23.51
C ASP A 32 8.02 -25.46 -22.07
N ARG A 33 7.72 -24.29 -21.49
CA ARG A 33 7.14 -24.19 -20.16
C ARG A 33 5.69 -24.68 -20.21
N GLN A 34 5.37 -25.61 -19.34
CA GLN A 34 4.00 -26.09 -19.22
C GLN A 34 3.16 -25.06 -18.44
N VAL A 35 2.07 -24.65 -19.04
CA VAL A 35 1.01 -23.91 -18.34
C VAL A 35 -0.03 -24.93 -17.89
N HIS A 36 -0.27 -24.97 -16.59
CA HIS A 36 -1.22 -25.86 -15.96
C HIS A 36 -2.52 -25.14 -15.67
N ASP A 37 -3.64 -25.82 -15.85
CA ASP A 37 -4.91 -25.31 -15.33
C ASP A 37 -5.04 -25.72 -13.86
N VAL A 38 -5.16 -24.73 -12.98
CA VAL A 38 -5.38 -24.95 -11.55
C VAL A 38 -6.69 -24.26 -11.17
N ALA A 39 -7.73 -25.06 -10.97
CA ALA A 39 -9.08 -24.61 -10.62
C ALA A 39 -9.67 -23.57 -11.61
N GLY A 40 -9.38 -23.71 -12.91
CA GLY A 40 -9.85 -22.81 -13.96
C GLY A 40 -8.93 -21.61 -14.23
N ALA A 41 -7.82 -21.50 -13.52
CA ALA A 41 -6.82 -20.47 -13.75
C ALA A 41 -5.56 -21.06 -14.42
N PRO A 42 -5.05 -20.46 -15.51
CA PRO A 42 -3.78 -20.87 -16.10
C PRO A 42 -2.61 -20.45 -15.20
N VAL A 43 -1.75 -21.40 -14.86
CA VAL A 43 -0.62 -21.21 -13.93
C VAL A 43 0.68 -21.70 -14.57
N VAL A 44 1.75 -20.98 -14.39
CA VAL A 44 3.11 -21.37 -14.80
C VAL A 44 4.06 -21.38 -13.60
N VAL A 45 5.00 -22.31 -13.57
CA VAL A 45 6.03 -22.35 -12.53
C VAL A 45 7.19 -21.42 -12.93
N PHE A 46 7.52 -20.51 -12.02
CA PHE A 46 8.61 -19.57 -12.15
C PHE A 46 9.41 -19.50 -10.84
N ARG A 47 10.69 -19.92 -10.86
CA ARG A 47 11.58 -19.97 -9.68
C ARG A 47 10.93 -20.62 -8.46
N ASP A 48 10.35 -21.81 -8.63
CA ASP A 48 9.66 -22.60 -7.60
C ASP A 48 8.32 -22.05 -7.10
N ASP A 49 7.87 -20.92 -7.65
CA ASP A 49 6.53 -20.36 -7.38
C ASP A 49 5.55 -20.65 -8.52
N ALA A 50 4.33 -20.93 -8.16
CA ALA A 50 3.23 -21.09 -9.09
C ALA A 50 2.57 -19.72 -9.33
N LEU A 51 2.77 -19.14 -10.52
CA LEU A 51 2.25 -17.82 -10.87
C LEU A 51 1.08 -17.95 -11.84
N GLU A 52 0.00 -17.25 -11.54
CA GLU A 52 -1.15 -17.13 -12.45
C GLU A 52 -0.76 -16.39 -13.72
N VAL A 53 -1.20 -16.90 -14.86
CA VAL A 53 -0.99 -16.27 -16.17
C VAL A 53 -2.22 -15.45 -16.53
N VAL A 54 -2.04 -14.14 -16.69
CA VAL A 54 -3.11 -13.19 -17.04
C VAL A 54 -2.91 -12.73 -18.47
N ARG A 55 -3.90 -12.94 -19.32
CA ARG A 55 -3.91 -12.42 -20.69
C ARG A 55 -4.37 -10.96 -20.67
N ILE A 56 -3.48 -10.04 -21.02
CA ILE A 56 -3.76 -8.58 -20.98
C ILE A 56 -4.95 -8.26 -21.89
N GLY A 57 -4.95 -8.76 -23.12
CA GLY A 57 -6.03 -8.49 -24.07
C GLY A 57 -7.40 -8.94 -23.57
N ALA A 58 -7.50 -10.18 -23.05
CA ALA A 58 -8.74 -10.71 -22.51
C ALA A 58 -9.27 -9.88 -21.32
N ARG A 59 -8.37 -9.43 -20.44
CA ARG A 59 -8.73 -8.55 -19.30
C ARG A 59 -9.24 -7.19 -19.73
N LEU A 60 -8.76 -6.69 -20.86
CA LEU A 60 -9.18 -5.41 -21.44
C LEU A 60 -10.38 -5.54 -22.40
N GLY A 61 -10.99 -6.73 -22.48
CA GLY A 61 -12.17 -6.98 -23.32
C GLY A 61 -11.88 -7.24 -24.80
N PHE A 62 -10.63 -7.53 -25.15
CA PHE A 62 -10.23 -7.91 -26.51
C PHE A 62 -10.17 -9.43 -26.67
N ALA A 63 -10.35 -9.92 -27.89
CA ALA A 63 -10.08 -11.32 -28.21
C ALA A 63 -8.58 -11.61 -28.03
N ASP A 64 -8.23 -12.52 -27.14
CA ASP A 64 -6.87 -12.88 -26.79
C ASP A 64 -6.81 -14.38 -26.47
N ASP A 65 -7.01 -15.20 -27.48
CA ASP A 65 -7.02 -16.66 -27.41
C ASP A 65 -5.83 -17.31 -28.17
N GLY A 66 -4.90 -16.47 -28.63
CA GLY A 66 -3.68 -16.91 -29.32
C GLY A 66 -2.73 -17.74 -28.44
N PRO A 67 -1.65 -18.31 -29.05
CA PRO A 67 -0.65 -19.05 -28.29
C PRO A 67 0.07 -18.14 -27.30
N LEU A 68 0.45 -18.70 -26.15
CA LEU A 68 1.29 -18.01 -25.16
C LEU A 68 2.72 -17.98 -25.68
N VAL A 69 3.22 -16.81 -26.10
CA VAL A 69 4.56 -16.62 -26.69
C VAL A 69 5.53 -16.11 -25.63
N ALA A 70 5.22 -14.97 -25.04
CA ALA A 70 6.05 -14.31 -24.04
C ALA A 70 5.23 -13.89 -22.84
N GLY A 71 5.90 -13.74 -21.71
CA GLY A 71 5.30 -13.27 -20.47
C GLY A 71 6.17 -12.22 -19.79
N VAL A 72 5.51 -11.37 -19.04
CA VAL A 72 6.15 -10.41 -18.16
C VAL A 72 5.75 -10.74 -16.73
N VAL A 73 6.71 -11.13 -15.90
CA VAL A 73 6.48 -11.29 -14.46
C VAL A 73 6.37 -9.90 -13.87
N VAL A 74 5.20 -9.58 -13.34
CA VAL A 74 4.90 -8.28 -12.78
C VAL A 74 4.47 -8.41 -11.32
N TRP A 75 4.78 -7.40 -10.55
CA TRP A 75 4.16 -7.14 -9.27
C TRP A 75 2.83 -6.44 -9.51
N ALA A 76 1.76 -7.12 -9.27
CA ALA A 76 0.38 -6.63 -9.37
C ALA A 76 -0.17 -6.48 -7.96
N GLY A 77 0.09 -5.32 -7.37
CA GLY A 77 -0.07 -5.17 -5.92
C GLY A 77 0.93 -6.07 -5.19
N ALA A 78 0.44 -6.86 -4.26
CA ALA A 78 1.22 -7.76 -3.43
C ALA A 78 1.57 -9.09 -4.05
N ARG A 79 1.02 -9.41 -5.21
CA ARG A 79 1.19 -10.73 -5.82
C ARG A 79 1.92 -10.64 -7.14
N ARG A 80 2.80 -11.62 -7.36
CA ARG A 80 3.40 -11.81 -8.67
C ARG A 80 2.41 -12.47 -9.61
N ARG A 81 2.36 -11.97 -10.84
CA ARG A 81 1.57 -12.51 -11.93
C ARG A 81 2.43 -12.58 -13.19
N VAL A 82 2.06 -13.41 -14.12
CA VAL A 82 2.66 -13.40 -15.45
C VAL A 82 1.66 -12.81 -16.42
N PHE A 83 1.95 -11.63 -16.93
CA PHE A 83 1.18 -11.05 -18.01
C PHE A 83 1.60 -11.69 -19.33
N ALA A 84 0.68 -12.42 -19.95
CA ALA A 84 0.90 -12.99 -21.26
C ALA A 84 0.82 -11.89 -22.32
N VAL A 85 1.81 -11.86 -23.20
CA VAL A 85 1.95 -10.88 -24.28
C VAL A 85 2.36 -11.58 -25.58
N ASP A 86 2.01 -10.97 -26.72
CA ASP A 86 2.37 -11.48 -28.02
C ASP A 86 3.83 -11.16 -28.35
N GLU A 87 4.31 -9.97 -27.94
CA GLU A 87 5.64 -9.47 -28.24
C GLU A 87 6.16 -8.54 -27.14
N LEU A 88 7.46 -8.64 -26.88
CA LEU A 88 8.23 -7.69 -26.05
C LEU A 88 8.91 -6.70 -27.01
N VAL A 89 8.43 -5.46 -27.06
CA VAL A 89 8.97 -4.44 -27.98
C VAL A 89 10.26 -3.86 -27.45
N GLY A 90 10.31 -3.47 -26.17
CA GLY A 90 11.52 -2.93 -25.54
C GLY A 90 11.26 -1.96 -24.39
N GLN A 91 12.33 -1.60 -23.72
CA GLN A 91 12.28 -0.64 -22.61
C GLN A 91 12.56 0.77 -23.11
N MET A 92 11.82 1.74 -22.60
CA MET A 92 11.94 3.16 -22.99
C MET A 92 11.69 4.07 -21.80
N VAL A 93 12.34 5.23 -21.82
CA VAL A 93 12.02 6.34 -20.92
C VAL A 93 11.21 7.36 -21.73
N LEU A 94 9.98 7.59 -21.34
CA LEU A 94 9.04 8.43 -22.09
C LEU A 94 8.34 9.40 -21.13
N GLU A 95 7.75 10.45 -21.68
CA GLU A 95 6.93 11.38 -20.90
C GLU A 95 5.49 10.84 -20.81
N ARG A 96 5.03 10.61 -19.58
CA ARG A 96 3.63 10.27 -19.32
C ARG A 96 2.77 11.54 -19.43
N GLN A 97 1.70 11.43 -20.16
CA GLN A 97 0.69 12.45 -20.29
C GLN A 97 -0.59 12.00 -19.60
N ASP A 98 -1.18 12.91 -18.85
CA ASP A 98 -2.48 12.68 -18.22
C ASP A 98 -3.59 12.67 -19.28
N VAL A 99 -4.49 11.72 -19.16
CA VAL A 99 -5.70 11.66 -19.98
C VAL A 99 -6.86 12.22 -19.17
N PRO A 100 -7.73 13.06 -19.78
CA PRO A 100 -8.93 13.54 -19.08
C PRO A 100 -9.74 12.41 -18.48
N ALA A 101 -10.29 12.61 -17.28
CA ALA A 101 -10.99 11.56 -16.54
C ALA A 101 -12.09 10.85 -17.36
N ALA A 102 -12.77 11.57 -18.25
CA ALA A 102 -13.79 11.01 -19.14
C ALA A 102 -13.24 10.07 -20.24
N ALA A 103 -11.92 10.12 -20.51
CA ALA A 103 -11.26 9.29 -21.51
C ALA A 103 -10.26 8.29 -20.88
N ARG A 104 -10.11 8.32 -19.55
CA ARG A 104 -9.25 7.41 -18.80
C ARG A 104 -9.96 6.07 -18.63
N GLY A 105 -9.43 5.00 -19.23
CA GLY A 105 -9.90 3.65 -18.97
C GLY A 105 -9.57 3.24 -17.51
N GLU A 106 -10.37 2.37 -16.92
CA GLU A 106 -10.19 1.86 -15.55
C GLU A 106 -8.81 1.22 -15.32
N HIS A 107 -8.19 0.73 -16.39
CA HIS A 107 -6.93 -0.03 -16.36
C HIS A 107 -5.68 0.77 -16.70
N THR A 108 -5.80 2.11 -16.83
CA THR A 108 -4.70 2.94 -17.33
C THR A 108 -4.43 4.15 -16.43
N SER A 109 -3.15 4.42 -16.14
CA SER A 109 -2.71 5.60 -15.37
C SER A 109 -2.40 6.83 -16.23
N GLY A 110 -2.37 6.68 -17.55
CA GLY A 110 -2.05 7.74 -18.50
C GLY A 110 -1.69 7.17 -19.86
N VAL A 111 -1.04 7.98 -20.68
CA VAL A 111 -0.52 7.55 -22.00
C VAL A 111 0.92 8.01 -22.19
N VAL A 112 1.65 7.30 -23.02
CA VAL A 112 2.95 7.73 -23.55
C VAL A 112 2.89 7.80 -25.07
N ILE A 113 3.75 8.61 -25.69
CA ILE A 113 3.81 8.74 -27.14
C ILE A 113 5.16 8.19 -27.61
N LEU A 114 5.13 7.20 -28.47
CA LEU A 114 6.32 6.63 -29.07
C LEU A 114 6.91 7.59 -30.14
N GLY A 115 8.18 7.40 -30.48
CA GLY A 115 8.83 8.15 -31.54
C GLY A 115 8.15 8.04 -32.92
N SER A 116 7.33 7.01 -33.14
CA SER A 116 6.47 6.85 -34.30
C SER A 116 5.22 7.74 -34.29
N GLY A 117 4.90 8.40 -33.18
CA GLY A 117 3.66 9.13 -32.97
C GLY A 117 2.52 8.23 -32.45
N GLU A 118 2.74 6.96 -32.22
CA GLU A 118 1.76 6.05 -31.63
C GLU A 118 1.49 6.41 -30.16
N ILE A 119 0.21 6.50 -29.79
CA ILE A 119 -0.22 6.75 -28.42
C ILE A 119 -0.42 5.40 -27.74
N VAL A 120 0.34 5.14 -26.69
CA VAL A 120 0.34 3.87 -25.96
C VAL A 120 -0.17 4.08 -24.54
N PRO A 121 -1.26 3.40 -24.13
CA PRO A 121 -1.76 3.46 -22.77
C PRO A 121 -0.75 2.88 -21.76
N VAL A 122 -0.58 3.55 -20.64
CA VAL A 122 0.20 3.05 -19.50
C VAL A 122 -0.72 2.25 -18.60
N LEU A 123 -0.45 0.96 -18.51
CA LEU A 123 -1.27 0.03 -17.75
C LEU A 123 -1.01 0.13 -16.24
N GLU A 124 -2.06 -0.15 -15.48
CA GLU A 124 -1.99 -0.37 -14.04
C GLU A 124 -1.96 -1.88 -13.75
N PRO A 125 -0.79 -2.48 -13.49
CA PRO A 125 -0.68 -3.94 -13.35
C PRO A 125 -1.58 -4.53 -12.27
N GLY A 126 -1.78 -3.84 -11.15
CA GLY A 126 -2.68 -4.25 -10.07
C GLY A 126 -4.13 -4.39 -10.53
N VAL A 127 -4.60 -3.46 -11.34
CA VAL A 127 -5.97 -3.46 -11.86
C VAL A 127 -6.16 -4.57 -12.91
N ILE A 128 -5.19 -4.71 -13.84
CA ILE A 128 -5.25 -5.73 -14.90
C ILE A 128 -5.19 -7.14 -14.34
N ALA A 129 -4.37 -7.38 -13.33
CA ALA A 129 -4.28 -8.69 -12.71
C ALA A 129 -5.53 -9.08 -11.92
N GLY A 130 -6.50 -8.18 -11.77
CA GLY A 130 -7.65 -8.38 -10.90
C GLY A 130 -7.26 -8.33 -9.42
N ALA A 131 -6.06 -7.88 -9.11
CA ALA A 131 -5.63 -7.65 -7.73
C ALA A 131 -6.35 -6.43 -7.12
N TRP A 132 -6.98 -5.63 -7.98
CA TRP A 132 -7.84 -4.53 -7.59
C TRP A 132 -8.97 -4.40 -8.62
N SER A 133 -10.17 -4.82 -8.28
CA SER A 133 -11.38 -4.48 -9.01
C SER A 133 -12.15 -3.45 -8.20
N PRO A 134 -12.51 -2.31 -8.79
CA PRO A 134 -13.46 -1.40 -8.14
C PRO A 134 -14.89 -1.97 -8.10
N ALA A 135 -15.12 -3.12 -8.72
CA ALA A 135 -16.40 -3.82 -8.71
C ALA A 135 -16.16 -5.34 -8.72
N GLY A 136 -16.22 -5.94 -7.55
CA GLY A 136 -16.55 -7.36 -7.32
C GLY A 136 -15.69 -8.41 -8.00
N ASP A 137 -14.88 -9.12 -7.22
CA ASP A 137 -14.92 -10.55 -6.99
C ASP A 137 -13.62 -11.05 -6.37
N GLY A 138 -13.75 -11.59 -5.16
CA GLY A 138 -12.96 -12.68 -4.65
C GLY A 138 -11.54 -12.40 -4.16
N ALA A 139 -11.43 -12.18 -2.90
CA ALA A 139 -10.46 -12.18 -1.84
C ALA A 139 -10.26 -10.76 -1.28
N PHE A 140 -11.17 -10.32 -0.40
CA PHE A 140 -11.15 -9.06 0.33
C PHE A 140 -11.24 -7.78 -0.51
N GLY A 141 -12.26 -7.67 -1.39
CA GLY A 141 -12.65 -6.43 -2.03
C GLY A 141 -13.50 -5.57 -1.10
N PHE A 142 -12.99 -4.44 -0.62
CA PHE A 142 -13.85 -3.43 -0.01
C PHE A 142 -14.65 -2.71 -1.11
N SER A 143 -15.95 -2.55 -0.91
CA SER A 143 -16.78 -1.67 -1.73
C SER A 143 -16.29 -0.22 -1.61
N GLU A 144 -16.70 0.66 -2.52
CA GLU A 144 -16.39 2.08 -2.41
C GLU A 144 -16.89 2.69 -1.09
N LEU A 145 -18.07 2.26 -0.64
CA LEU A 145 -18.64 2.70 0.63
C LEU A 145 -17.77 2.26 1.81
N GLN A 146 -17.29 1.02 1.83
CA GLN A 146 -16.40 0.51 2.87
C GLN A 146 -15.05 1.22 2.87
N ARG A 147 -14.45 1.47 1.70
CA ARG A 147 -13.21 2.25 1.60
C ARG A 147 -13.38 3.68 2.07
N SER A 148 -14.50 4.32 1.69
CA SER A 148 -14.82 5.66 2.15
C SER A 148 -14.98 5.70 3.67
N ALA A 149 -15.62 4.70 4.26
CA ALA A 149 -15.76 4.58 5.71
C ALA A 149 -14.42 4.40 6.42
N LEU A 150 -13.54 3.53 5.91
CA LEU A 150 -12.20 3.33 6.46
C LEU A 150 -11.32 4.60 6.33
N LEU A 151 -11.43 5.32 5.21
CA LEU A 151 -10.73 6.59 5.03
C LEU A 151 -11.25 7.67 6.00
N GLU A 152 -12.55 7.71 6.25
CA GLU A 152 -13.15 8.63 7.23
C GLU A 152 -12.64 8.34 8.64
N ILE A 153 -12.55 7.07 9.04
CA ILE A 153 -11.92 6.66 10.31
C ILE A 153 -10.47 7.14 10.35
N ALA A 154 -9.70 6.91 9.28
CA ALA A 154 -8.31 7.34 9.22
C ALA A 154 -8.18 8.87 9.38
N ASN A 155 -9.02 9.64 8.71
CA ASN A 155 -9.01 11.11 8.78
C ASN A 155 -9.37 11.62 10.18
N ILE A 156 -10.47 11.14 10.76
CA ILE A 156 -10.95 11.60 12.07
C ILE A 156 -9.97 11.17 13.17
N GLY A 157 -9.55 9.90 13.15
CA GLY A 157 -8.58 9.40 14.13
C GLY A 157 -7.25 10.16 14.07
N SER A 158 -6.72 10.39 12.86
CA SER A 158 -5.49 11.16 12.68
C SER A 158 -5.63 12.62 13.10
N GLY A 159 -6.79 13.24 12.85
CA GLY A 159 -7.09 14.60 13.30
C GLY A 159 -7.03 14.73 14.83
N ASN A 160 -7.58 13.77 15.55
CA ASN A 160 -7.52 13.72 17.01
C ASN A 160 -6.08 13.49 17.50
N ALA A 161 -5.34 12.57 16.88
CA ALA A 161 -3.94 12.32 17.22
C ALA A 161 -3.06 13.57 16.97
N ALA A 162 -3.20 14.23 15.81
CA ALA A 162 -2.47 15.46 15.50
C ALA A 162 -2.79 16.60 16.49
N THR A 163 -4.05 16.73 16.88
CA THR A 163 -4.49 17.70 17.89
C THR A 163 -3.83 17.41 19.24
N ALA A 164 -3.81 16.15 19.67
CA ALA A 164 -3.17 15.76 20.94
C ALA A 164 -1.66 16.04 20.93
N LEU A 165 -0.97 15.74 19.83
CA LEU A 165 0.45 16.05 19.69
C LEU A 165 0.71 17.55 19.66
N SER A 166 -0.15 18.31 18.97
CA SER A 166 -0.06 19.78 18.93
C SER A 166 -0.16 20.40 20.33
N GLN A 167 -1.08 19.88 21.15
CA GLN A 167 -1.22 20.32 22.55
C GLN A 167 0.01 19.95 23.39
N LEU A 168 0.56 18.75 23.21
CA LEU A 168 1.74 18.28 23.92
C LEU A 168 3.00 19.11 23.59
N LEU A 169 3.18 19.45 22.31
CA LEU A 169 4.34 20.22 21.84
C LEU A 169 4.18 21.73 22.01
N GLY A 170 2.94 22.21 22.16
CA GLY A 170 2.65 23.66 22.06
C GLY A 170 2.93 24.24 20.66
N LYS A 171 2.92 23.42 19.64
CA LYS A 171 3.18 23.76 18.24
C LYS A 171 2.12 23.13 17.34
N PRO A 172 1.75 23.77 16.22
CA PRO A 172 0.86 23.15 15.23
C PRO A 172 1.45 21.86 14.67
N VAL A 173 0.60 20.84 14.57
CA VAL A 173 0.89 19.58 13.89
C VAL A 173 -0.12 19.43 12.76
N GLU A 174 0.37 19.26 11.54
CA GLU A 174 -0.44 19.13 10.35
C GLU A 174 -0.42 17.70 9.84
N ILE A 175 -1.58 17.25 9.33
CA ILE A 175 -1.70 16.01 8.59
C ILE A 175 -1.48 16.35 7.13
N THR A 176 -0.35 15.94 6.60
CA THR A 176 0.00 16.20 5.21
C THR A 176 -0.76 15.25 4.27
N TYR A 177 -1.06 14.03 4.76
CA TYR A 177 -1.66 12.98 3.97
C TYR A 177 -2.31 11.92 4.88
N ALA A 178 -3.49 11.44 4.49
CA ALA A 178 -4.14 10.29 5.13
C ALA A 178 -4.72 9.34 4.07
N GLU A 179 -4.55 8.06 4.27
CA GLU A 179 -5.08 7.00 3.39
C GLU A 179 -5.53 5.78 4.18
N ALA A 180 -6.51 5.07 3.63
CA ALA A 180 -6.86 3.72 4.05
C ALA A 180 -6.66 2.80 2.84
N LEU A 181 -5.80 1.80 2.97
CA LEU A 181 -5.45 0.91 1.88
C LEU A 181 -5.38 -0.54 2.34
N LEU A 182 -5.63 -1.42 1.40
CA LEU A 182 -5.34 -2.83 1.52
C LEU A 182 -3.95 -3.04 0.93
N ALA A 183 -3.02 -3.52 1.71
CA ALA A 183 -1.64 -3.73 1.29
C ALA A 183 -1.05 -4.96 1.97
N THR A 184 -0.09 -5.57 1.33
CA THR A 184 0.78 -6.54 2.01
C THR A 184 1.81 -5.83 2.87
N LEU A 185 2.46 -6.61 3.71
CA LEU A 185 3.55 -6.13 4.55
C LEU A 185 4.68 -5.47 3.74
N ALA A 186 5.03 -6.04 2.59
CA ALA A 186 6.08 -5.51 1.72
C ALA A 186 5.70 -4.16 1.12
N GLU A 187 4.47 -4.04 0.61
CA GLU A 187 3.95 -2.78 0.05
C GLU A 187 3.81 -1.69 1.11
N ALA A 188 3.43 -2.06 2.34
CA ALA A 188 3.38 -1.14 3.46
C ALA A 188 4.76 -0.55 3.74
N ALA A 189 5.79 -1.40 3.80
CA ALA A 189 7.16 -0.97 4.04
C ALA A 189 7.65 0.01 2.95
N ASP A 190 7.43 -0.31 1.68
CA ASP A 190 7.84 0.53 0.54
C ASP A 190 7.17 1.90 0.52
N LYS A 191 5.93 1.98 1.00
CA LYS A 191 5.18 3.25 1.07
C LYS A 191 5.61 4.14 2.23
N ILE A 192 6.21 3.58 3.27
CA ILE A 192 6.61 4.31 4.46
C ILE A 192 7.95 5.03 4.24
N GLY A 193 8.88 4.41 3.53
CA GLY A 193 10.20 4.95 3.26
C GLY A 193 11.18 3.89 2.76
N ALA A 194 12.43 4.29 2.52
CA ALA A 194 13.45 3.35 2.08
C ALA A 194 13.76 2.33 3.17
N ALA A 195 13.71 1.03 2.85
CA ALA A 195 13.94 -0.04 3.81
C ALA A 195 15.28 0.05 4.56
N ALA A 196 16.28 0.69 3.95
CA ALA A 196 17.62 0.92 4.53
C ALA A 196 17.72 2.21 5.36
N SER A 197 16.66 3.01 5.49
CA SER A 197 16.66 4.22 6.32
C SER A 197 16.81 3.88 7.80
N PRO A 198 17.75 4.50 8.53
CA PRO A 198 17.77 4.49 9.99
C PRO A 198 16.47 5.09 10.53
N SER A 199 15.80 4.39 11.41
CA SER A 199 14.48 4.77 11.87
C SER A 199 14.26 4.39 13.32
N ALA A 200 13.33 5.08 13.98
CA ALA A 200 12.75 4.64 15.23
C ALA A 200 11.28 4.25 15.01
N VAL A 201 10.81 3.23 15.71
CA VAL A 201 9.42 2.81 15.71
C VAL A 201 8.92 2.75 17.15
N VAL A 202 7.75 3.35 17.38
CA VAL A 202 6.95 3.11 18.58
C VAL A 202 5.81 2.18 18.19
N ASP A 203 5.80 0.99 18.77
CA ASP A 203 4.80 -0.07 18.53
C ASP A 203 3.86 -0.12 19.75
N THR A 204 2.58 0.16 19.53
CA THR A 204 1.51 0.15 20.53
C THR A 204 0.50 -0.93 20.16
N PRO A 205 0.53 -2.10 20.79
CA PRO A 205 -0.48 -3.12 20.57
C PRO A 205 -1.88 -2.64 21.03
N VAL A 206 -2.92 -3.15 20.41
CA VAL A 206 -4.32 -2.94 20.82
C VAL A 206 -4.86 -4.24 21.41
N ALA A 207 -5.50 -4.18 22.56
CA ALA A 207 -6.03 -5.35 23.24
C ALA A 207 -7.05 -6.12 22.40
N ASP A 208 -7.34 -7.36 22.80
CA ASP A 208 -8.39 -8.22 22.24
C ASP A 208 -8.36 -8.35 20.72
N ASP A 209 -7.14 -8.55 20.18
CA ASP A 209 -6.90 -8.69 18.75
C ASP A 209 -7.33 -7.44 17.93
N GLY A 210 -7.39 -6.28 18.54
CA GLY A 210 -7.70 -5.00 17.89
C GLY A 210 -6.65 -4.56 16.86
N GLY A 211 -5.46 -5.19 16.87
CA GLY A 211 -4.37 -4.84 15.97
C GLY A 211 -3.27 -4.06 16.65
N LYS A 212 -2.70 -3.07 15.98
CA LYS A 212 -1.63 -2.21 16.54
C LYS A 212 -1.57 -0.83 15.90
N VAL A 213 -1.03 0.10 16.66
CA VAL A 213 -0.66 1.43 16.18
C VAL A 213 0.86 1.52 16.13
N LEU A 214 1.39 1.95 14.99
CA LEU A 214 2.82 2.18 14.77
C LEU A 214 3.08 3.66 14.49
N LEU A 215 4.05 4.24 15.19
CA LEU A 215 4.64 5.52 14.83
C LEU A 215 6.02 5.25 14.26
N LEU A 216 6.25 5.70 13.05
CA LEU A 216 7.47 5.46 12.30
C LEU A 216 8.19 6.78 12.05
N PHE A 217 9.40 6.90 12.57
CA PHE A 217 10.24 8.09 12.51
C PHE A 217 11.47 7.80 11.63
N PRO A 218 11.34 7.95 10.28
CA PRO A 218 12.45 7.73 9.37
C PRO A 218 13.44 8.91 9.39
N ASP A 219 14.67 8.66 8.91
CA ASP A 219 15.66 9.67 8.54
C ASP A 219 15.94 10.75 9.62
N GLY A 220 16.01 10.36 10.88
CA GLY A 220 16.30 11.27 11.99
C GLY A 220 15.08 12.03 12.53
N ALA A 221 13.88 11.74 12.06
CA ALA A 221 12.65 12.40 12.56
C ALA A 221 12.41 12.14 14.06
N GLY A 222 12.82 10.97 14.57
CA GLY A 222 12.74 10.65 16.00
C GLY A 222 13.67 11.52 16.85
N GLU A 223 14.88 11.76 16.39
CA GLU A 223 15.86 12.66 17.01
C GLU A 223 15.33 14.09 17.07
N GLN A 224 14.81 14.59 15.92
CA GLN A 224 14.25 15.93 15.84
C GLN A 224 13.04 16.11 16.76
N LEU A 225 12.18 15.09 16.88
CA LEU A 225 11.06 15.16 17.83
C LEU A 225 11.54 15.14 19.28
N CYS A 226 12.57 14.35 19.63
CA CYS A 226 13.19 14.38 20.95
C CYS A 226 13.80 15.75 21.29
N GLU A 227 14.43 16.41 20.32
CA GLU A 227 14.98 17.75 20.50
C GLU A 227 13.91 18.80 20.86
N LEU A 228 12.69 18.66 20.33
CA LEU A 228 11.57 19.53 20.73
C LEU A 228 11.17 19.37 22.19
N PHE A 229 11.45 18.21 22.79
CA PHE A 229 11.28 17.94 24.22
C PHE A 229 12.54 18.24 25.06
N GLY A 230 13.62 18.72 24.43
CA GLY A 230 14.91 18.98 25.09
C GLY A 230 15.64 17.69 25.50
N THR A 231 15.39 16.57 24.82
CA THR A 231 15.97 15.25 25.07
C THR A 231 16.67 14.71 23.81
N ARG A 232 17.28 13.53 23.92
CA ARG A 232 17.95 12.85 22.81
C ARG A 232 17.43 11.42 22.68
N LEU A 233 17.32 10.91 21.45
CA LEU A 233 16.80 9.55 21.19
C LEU A 233 17.75 8.46 21.73
N ASP A 234 19.04 8.70 21.82
CA ASP A 234 20.04 7.78 22.39
C ASP A 234 19.93 7.66 23.91
N ASP A 235 19.28 8.62 24.59
CA ASP A 235 19.05 8.63 26.02
C ASP A 235 17.74 7.90 26.39
N GLU A 236 17.68 7.34 27.60
CA GLU A 236 16.44 6.71 28.12
C GLU A 236 15.29 7.72 28.24
N MET A 237 15.60 8.99 28.53
CA MET A 237 14.60 10.05 28.63
C MET A 237 13.96 10.34 27.26
N GLY A 238 14.74 10.40 26.18
CA GLY A 238 14.22 10.59 24.83
C GLY A 238 13.37 9.40 24.37
N ARG A 239 13.83 8.17 24.64
CA ARG A 239 13.03 6.96 24.36
C ARG A 239 11.72 6.95 25.15
N SER A 240 11.75 7.40 26.42
CA SER A 240 10.56 7.53 27.25
C SER A 240 9.60 8.60 26.68
N ALA A 241 10.14 9.73 26.20
CA ALA A 241 9.34 10.77 25.56
C ALA A 241 8.65 10.26 24.30
N LEU A 242 9.33 9.53 23.42
CA LEU A 242 8.70 8.95 22.23
C LEU A 242 7.67 7.87 22.58
N ARG A 243 7.90 7.05 23.62
CA ARG A 243 6.87 6.11 24.11
C ARG A 243 5.63 6.85 24.59
N GLU A 244 5.79 7.95 25.33
CA GLU A 244 4.65 8.76 25.78
C GLU A 244 3.92 9.42 24.62
N VAL A 245 4.64 9.93 23.62
CA VAL A 245 4.02 10.40 22.36
C VAL A 245 3.21 9.27 21.72
N GLY A 246 3.78 8.07 21.61
CA GLY A 246 3.08 6.91 21.08
C GLY A 246 1.80 6.58 21.83
N ASN A 247 1.86 6.56 23.15
CA ASN A 247 0.72 6.31 24.02
C ASN A 247 -0.40 7.35 23.82
N ILE A 248 -0.04 8.64 23.79
CA ILE A 248 -0.99 9.75 23.63
C ILE A 248 -1.64 9.70 22.25
N LEU A 249 -0.85 9.50 21.17
CA LEU A 249 -1.38 9.49 19.81
C LEU A 249 -2.26 8.26 19.56
N ALA A 250 -1.80 7.08 20.00
CA ALA A 250 -2.59 5.86 19.87
C ALA A 250 -3.92 5.97 20.63
N SER A 251 -3.88 6.44 21.89
CA SER A 251 -5.09 6.63 22.70
C SER A 251 -6.05 7.63 22.05
N SER A 252 -5.54 8.77 21.56
CA SER A 252 -6.38 9.81 20.93
C SER A 252 -7.02 9.33 19.63
N TYR A 253 -6.25 8.58 18.82
CA TYR A 253 -6.75 7.97 17.60
C TYR A 253 -7.83 6.92 17.90
N LEU A 254 -7.53 5.95 18.77
CA LEU A 254 -8.43 4.85 19.09
C LEU A 254 -9.71 5.34 19.77
N ASN A 255 -9.61 6.35 20.64
CA ASN A 255 -10.80 6.95 21.26
C ASN A 255 -11.74 7.54 20.20
N ALA A 256 -11.22 8.20 19.18
CA ALA A 256 -12.07 8.70 18.09
C ALA A 256 -12.71 7.55 17.30
N VAL A 257 -12.00 6.45 17.08
CA VAL A 257 -12.58 5.24 16.45
C VAL A 257 -13.67 4.63 17.34
N VAL A 258 -13.44 4.54 18.64
CA VAL A 258 -14.40 4.06 19.63
C VAL A 258 -15.67 4.92 19.63
N GLU A 259 -15.56 6.23 19.62
CA GLU A 259 -16.70 7.16 19.56
C GLU A 259 -17.52 6.99 18.28
N MET A 260 -16.88 6.70 17.15
CA MET A 260 -17.56 6.49 15.87
C MET A 260 -18.25 5.14 15.76
N THR A 261 -17.66 4.11 16.36
CA THR A 261 -18.05 2.72 16.12
C THR A 261 -18.71 2.06 17.31
N GLY A 262 -18.48 2.56 18.52
CA GLY A 262 -18.91 1.90 19.76
C GLY A 262 -18.12 0.62 20.09
N MET A 263 -17.01 0.35 19.39
CA MET A 263 -16.14 -0.79 19.69
C MET A 263 -15.30 -0.51 20.95
N GLU A 264 -14.81 -1.56 21.58
CA GLU A 264 -13.81 -1.47 22.64
C GLU A 264 -12.43 -1.66 22.02
N LEU A 265 -11.61 -0.60 22.00
CA LEU A 265 -10.25 -0.63 21.50
C LEU A 265 -9.33 0.01 22.54
N GLU A 266 -8.59 -0.81 23.28
CA GLU A 266 -7.72 -0.35 24.35
C GLU A 266 -6.24 -0.46 23.95
N PRO A 267 -5.49 0.68 23.87
CA PRO A 267 -4.06 0.63 23.61
C PRO A 267 -3.30 0.04 24.80
N GLN A 268 -2.36 -0.85 24.52
CA GLN A 268 -1.44 -1.44 25.49
C GLN A 268 -0.17 -0.59 25.60
N PRO A 269 0.65 -0.77 26.65
CA PRO A 269 1.89 0.00 26.82
C PRO A 269 2.79 -0.11 25.59
N PRO A 270 3.26 1.04 25.02
CA PRO A 270 4.08 1.04 23.83
C PRO A 270 5.50 0.59 24.08
N THR A 271 6.12 -0.01 23.08
CA THR A 271 7.54 -0.30 23.00
C THR A 271 8.21 0.60 21.97
N ILE A 272 9.52 0.82 22.11
CA ILE A 272 10.32 1.58 21.14
C ILE A 272 11.51 0.76 20.67
N GLU A 273 11.73 0.74 19.38
CA GLU A 273 12.90 0.13 18.74
C GLU A 273 13.56 1.10 17.75
N VAL A 274 14.88 0.98 17.61
CA VAL A 274 15.67 1.77 16.66
C VAL A 274 16.51 0.81 15.83
N ASP A 275 16.32 0.83 14.52
CA ASP A 275 17.02 -0.03 13.55
C ASP A 275 16.76 0.49 12.12
N LEU A 276 17.08 -0.31 11.11
CA LEU A 276 16.66 -0.03 9.74
C LEU A 276 15.14 -0.21 9.58
N LEU A 277 14.51 0.68 8.83
CA LEU A 277 13.05 0.71 8.65
C LEU A 277 12.46 -0.64 8.23
N GLY A 278 13.06 -1.31 7.23
CA GLY A 278 12.60 -2.61 6.76
C GLY A 278 12.61 -3.68 7.84
N SER A 279 13.64 -3.69 8.73
CA SER A 279 13.73 -4.61 9.87
C SER A 279 12.65 -4.30 10.92
N LEU A 280 12.43 -3.02 11.22
CA LEU A 280 11.43 -2.58 12.18
C LEU A 280 10.03 -2.96 11.73
N VAL A 281 9.65 -2.62 10.49
CA VAL A 281 8.34 -2.96 9.93
C VAL A 281 8.12 -4.47 9.91
N SER A 282 9.12 -5.26 9.50
CA SER A 282 9.02 -6.72 9.48
C SER A 282 8.81 -7.32 10.88
N ARG A 283 9.45 -6.76 11.91
CA ARG A 283 9.26 -7.21 13.31
C ARG A 283 7.93 -6.75 13.89
N SER A 284 7.58 -5.49 13.69
CA SER A 284 6.33 -4.94 14.23
C SER A 284 5.10 -5.61 13.63
N LEU A 285 5.18 -6.04 12.39
CA LEU A 285 4.10 -6.76 11.72
C LEU A 285 4.32 -8.29 11.70
N ALA A 286 5.27 -8.79 12.51
CA ALA A 286 5.45 -10.25 12.70
C ALA A 286 4.15 -10.87 13.23
N GLY A 287 3.68 -11.93 12.56
CA GLY A 287 2.38 -12.57 12.83
C GLY A 287 1.33 -12.30 11.75
N ILE A 288 1.50 -11.24 10.96
CA ILE A 288 0.79 -11.07 9.69
C ILE A 288 1.60 -11.82 8.63
N ARG A 289 0.97 -12.75 7.90
CA ARG A 289 1.68 -13.44 6.82
C ARG A 289 2.07 -12.42 5.75
N ALA A 290 3.27 -12.55 5.22
CA ALA A 290 3.83 -11.57 4.28
C ALA A 290 2.94 -11.32 3.05
N ASP A 291 2.19 -12.35 2.66
CA ASP A 291 1.31 -12.34 1.49
C ASP A 291 -0.17 -12.07 1.82
N ASP A 292 -0.54 -12.03 3.11
CA ASP A 292 -1.92 -11.74 3.49
C ASP A 292 -2.17 -10.23 3.40
N PRO A 293 -3.19 -9.80 2.64
CA PRO A 293 -3.56 -8.40 2.60
C PRO A 293 -4.07 -7.95 3.96
N THR A 294 -3.53 -6.86 4.44
CA THR A 294 -3.99 -6.22 5.68
C THR A 294 -4.46 -4.80 5.40
N VAL A 295 -5.39 -4.33 6.21
CA VAL A 295 -5.83 -2.93 6.16
C VAL A 295 -4.80 -2.07 6.87
N LEU A 296 -4.36 -1.03 6.18
CA LEU A 296 -3.47 -0.03 6.72
C LEU A 296 -4.18 1.33 6.67
N MET A 297 -4.37 1.93 7.82
CA MET A 297 -4.79 3.33 7.92
C MET A 297 -3.55 4.14 8.24
N ARG A 298 -3.04 4.85 7.23
CA ARG A 298 -1.79 5.58 7.30
C ARG A 298 -2.02 7.07 7.23
N SER A 299 -1.28 7.81 8.04
CA SER A 299 -1.22 9.27 7.97
C SER A 299 0.23 9.73 8.09
N VAL A 300 0.57 10.82 7.42
CA VAL A 300 1.84 11.50 7.58
C VAL A 300 1.58 12.80 8.32
N MET A 301 2.29 12.99 9.42
CA MET A 301 2.21 14.16 10.27
C MET A 301 3.50 14.95 10.20
N SER A 302 3.41 16.27 10.17
CA SER A 302 4.53 17.19 10.23
C SER A 302 4.33 18.21 11.35
N VAL A 303 5.42 18.58 12.00
CA VAL A 303 5.42 19.59 13.08
C VAL A 303 5.85 20.93 12.49
N GLU A 304 5.06 21.98 12.68
CA GLU A 304 5.37 23.31 12.19
C GLU A 304 6.75 23.82 12.68
N ALA A 305 7.48 24.45 11.78
CA ALA A 305 8.82 24.96 12.02
C ALA A 305 9.86 23.87 12.42
N SER A 306 9.61 22.63 12.00
CA SER A 306 10.59 21.55 12.06
C SER A 306 10.55 20.81 10.72
N ASP A 307 11.70 20.28 10.28
CA ASP A 307 11.75 19.40 9.10
C ASP A 307 11.29 17.96 9.44
N SER A 308 10.73 17.78 10.66
CA SER A 308 10.32 16.48 11.15
C SER A 308 8.96 16.10 10.59
N SER A 309 8.95 15.00 9.83
CA SER A 309 7.73 14.32 9.45
C SER A 309 7.82 12.84 9.80
N PHE A 310 6.73 12.27 10.26
CA PHE A 310 6.66 10.87 10.65
C PHE A 310 5.35 10.25 10.20
N ALA A 311 5.34 8.93 10.08
CA ALA A 311 4.13 8.21 9.70
C ALA A 311 3.44 7.63 10.94
N PHE A 312 2.14 7.81 11.00
CA PHE A 312 1.21 7.14 11.92
C PHE A 312 0.48 6.06 11.14
N LEU A 313 0.51 4.82 11.65
CA LEU A 313 -0.21 3.70 11.07
C LEU A 313 -1.10 3.05 12.13
N PHE A 314 -2.37 2.84 11.79
CA PHE A 314 -3.21 1.88 12.48
C PHE A 314 -3.37 0.65 11.59
N VAL A 315 -3.02 -0.50 12.13
CA VAL A 315 -3.07 -1.81 11.47
C VAL A 315 -4.04 -2.69 12.27
N PRO A 316 -5.35 -2.60 12.00
CA PRO A 316 -6.34 -3.46 12.65
C PRO A 316 -6.15 -4.91 12.22
N GLN A 317 -6.39 -5.86 13.10
CA GLN A 317 -6.52 -7.25 12.67
C GLN A 317 -7.79 -7.42 11.81
N PHE A 318 -7.79 -8.46 10.99
CA PHE A 318 -8.89 -8.68 10.04
C PHE A 318 -10.27 -8.75 10.71
N GLY A 319 -10.36 -9.44 11.85
CA GLY A 319 -11.61 -9.48 12.64
C GLY A 319 -12.06 -8.10 13.11
N ALA A 320 -11.12 -7.24 13.49
CA ALA A 320 -11.42 -5.87 13.89
C ALA A 320 -11.92 -5.02 12.72
N VAL A 321 -11.36 -5.20 11.51
CA VAL A 321 -11.85 -4.51 10.29
C VAL A 321 -13.30 -4.86 10.00
N THR A 322 -13.65 -6.15 10.06
CA THR A 322 -15.01 -6.63 9.85
C THR A 322 -15.96 -5.99 10.86
N SER A 323 -15.58 -6.00 12.13
CA SER A 323 -16.37 -5.39 13.20
C SER A 323 -16.51 -3.87 13.01
N LEU A 324 -15.44 -3.17 12.61
CA LEU A 324 -15.48 -1.73 12.29
C LEU A 324 -16.53 -1.41 11.21
N LEU A 325 -16.52 -2.16 10.12
CA LEU A 325 -17.43 -1.95 9.00
C LEU A 325 -18.88 -2.28 9.38
N ASP A 326 -19.08 -3.32 10.17
CA ASP A 326 -20.43 -3.70 10.66
C ASP A 326 -21.01 -2.63 11.59
N HIS A 327 -20.21 -2.09 12.52
CA HIS A 327 -20.64 -1.02 13.43
C HIS A 327 -20.93 0.29 12.69
N LEU A 328 -20.23 0.55 11.58
CA LEU A 328 -20.53 1.69 10.71
C LEU A 328 -21.74 1.47 9.78
N GLY A 329 -22.33 0.27 9.82
CA GLY A 329 -23.51 -0.06 9.00
C GLY A 329 -23.22 -0.22 7.50
N VAL A 330 -21.95 -0.40 7.12
CA VAL A 330 -21.55 -0.58 5.72
C VAL A 330 -21.32 -2.05 5.36
N GLY A 331 -21.59 -2.97 6.30
CA GLY A 331 -21.53 -4.41 6.15
C GLY A 331 -20.09 -4.97 6.12
N SER A 332 -19.98 -6.26 6.42
CA SER A 332 -18.69 -6.96 6.37
C SER A 332 -18.18 -7.11 4.95
N PRO A 333 -16.86 -7.17 4.73
CA PRO A 333 -16.28 -7.57 3.44
C PRO A 333 -16.82 -8.97 3.11
N GLN A 334 -17.35 -9.15 1.91
CA GLN A 334 -17.82 -10.46 1.49
C GLN A 334 -16.61 -11.38 1.29
N SER A 335 -16.55 -12.47 2.08
CA SER A 335 -15.67 -13.58 1.79
C SER A 335 -16.18 -14.30 0.56
N ALA A 336 -15.38 -14.38 -0.48
CA ALA A 336 -15.66 -15.21 -1.63
C ALA A 336 -15.41 -16.68 -1.32
#